data_342668c1ca592bad3ce9826f0bd1db06
#
_entry.id   342668c1ca592bad3ce9826f0bd1db06
#
_cell.length_a   1.000
_cell.length_b   1.000
_cell.length_c   1.000
_cell.angle_alpha   90.00
_cell.angle_beta   90.00
_cell.angle_gamma   90.00
#
_symmetry.space_group_name_H-M   'P 1'
#
loop_
_entity.id
_entity.type
_entity.pdbx_description
1 polymer ?
#
loop_
_entity_poly.entity_id
_entity_poly.type
_entity_poly.pdbx_seq_one_letter_code
_entity_poly.pdbx_strand_id
1 'polypeptide(L)'
;MLRTVGIDIGSTTSHAMFARLRLQRLADSLSSRYVVVEREVVHRSPIVLTPYRSADAIDAQALAAHIARWYAEAGLTRDDVDTGAVILTGAALERRNARELDELFAAEGGKFVCATAGHALEATLAAHGSGSVARSRRDRETILHVDIGGGTTKLARIEDGTIVATTAIAVGARSREAGRYPDERRRIAGELADSIVAATRGAPVATALQLLPPLRRSSAPKRVTLSGGVSEYLAGRERADHGDLGRELAEALDARRTMLQAPLEVTADGIRATVIGASQFSVQVSGSTIGVGATLPLRNVPVVPLGADAHGHGQLALAVKWTGEPEHARIRALAERVAAATDRRPLVVATDGDIAATLAAVLRDELAFSGELITLDGLDLGELDYIDIGTPQAPSGVVPVIVKSLVFPSGP
;
A
#
# COMPACT_ATOMS: atom_id res chain seq x y z
N MET A 1 1.83 -18.66 -11.84
CA MET A 1 2.59 -18.36 -10.59
C MET A 1 3.31 -17.05 -10.81
N LEU A 2 3.20 -16.11 -9.88
CA LEU A 2 3.99 -14.87 -9.90
C LEU A 2 4.89 -14.83 -8.66
N ARG A 3 6.12 -14.34 -8.84
CA ARG A 3 7.03 -14.00 -7.74
C ARG A 3 6.94 -12.50 -7.46
N THR A 4 6.74 -12.15 -6.20
CA THR A 4 6.58 -10.76 -5.79
C THR A 4 7.52 -10.41 -4.65
N VAL A 5 7.89 -9.15 -4.54
CA VAL A 5 8.62 -8.61 -3.40
C VAL A 5 7.93 -7.37 -2.86
N GLY A 6 7.82 -7.28 -1.55
CA GLY A 6 7.48 -6.06 -0.82
C GLY A 6 8.71 -5.53 -0.13
N ILE A 7 9.02 -4.25 -0.28
CA ILE A 7 10.12 -3.57 0.42
C ILE A 7 9.51 -2.43 1.21
N ASP A 8 9.74 -2.42 2.50
CA ASP A 8 9.36 -1.31 3.38
C ASP A 8 10.62 -0.53 3.78
N ILE A 9 10.61 0.75 3.50
CA ILE A 9 11.65 1.71 3.87
C ILE A 9 11.02 2.71 4.82
N GLY A 10 11.09 2.36 6.10
CA GLY A 10 10.62 3.22 7.17
C GLY A 10 11.65 4.25 7.61
N SER A 11 11.21 5.22 8.40
CA SER A 11 12.11 6.21 9.03
C SER A 11 13.13 5.59 9.99
N THR A 12 12.90 4.37 10.44
CA THR A 12 13.72 3.70 11.45
C THR A 12 14.33 2.41 10.93
N THR A 13 13.54 1.58 10.29
CA THR A 13 13.93 0.25 9.82
C THR A 13 13.54 0.04 8.37
N SER A 14 14.33 -0.78 7.68
CA SER A 14 14.04 -1.24 6.33
C SER A 14 14.13 -2.75 6.25
N HIS A 15 13.26 -3.37 5.47
CA HIS A 15 13.24 -4.81 5.26
C HIS A 15 12.48 -5.18 3.99
N ALA A 16 12.63 -6.43 3.55
CA ALA A 16 11.94 -6.97 2.40
C ALA A 16 11.27 -8.32 2.70
N MET A 17 10.25 -8.63 1.93
CA MET A 17 9.59 -9.93 1.94
C MET A 17 9.37 -10.40 0.52
N PHE A 18 9.77 -11.62 0.22
CA PHE A 18 9.58 -12.29 -1.06
C PHE A 18 8.45 -13.31 -0.92
N ALA A 19 7.52 -13.30 -1.87
CA ALA A 19 6.39 -14.20 -1.86
C ALA A 19 6.13 -14.78 -3.26
N ARG A 20 5.40 -15.90 -3.29
CA ARG A 20 4.89 -16.55 -4.49
C ARG A 20 3.38 -16.50 -4.48
N LEU A 21 2.78 -16.00 -5.56
CA LEU A 21 1.35 -15.89 -5.73
C LEU A 21 0.89 -16.95 -6.73
N ARG A 22 -0.12 -17.73 -6.38
CA ARG A 22 -0.82 -18.60 -7.31
C ARG A 22 -2.08 -17.92 -7.83
N LEU A 23 -2.15 -17.78 -9.14
CA LEU A 23 -3.29 -17.22 -9.84
C LEU A 23 -4.19 -18.35 -10.35
N GLN A 24 -5.49 -18.16 -10.26
CA GLN A 24 -6.49 -19.04 -10.86
C GLN A 24 -7.49 -18.20 -11.67
N ARG A 25 -7.87 -18.72 -12.86
CA ARG A 25 -8.91 -18.11 -13.67
C ARG A 25 -10.27 -18.33 -13.01
N LEU A 26 -11.09 -17.28 -12.94
CA LEU A 26 -12.48 -17.41 -12.49
C LEU A 26 -13.27 -18.17 -13.55
N ALA A 27 -13.93 -19.28 -13.14
CA ALA A 27 -14.60 -20.21 -14.02
C ALA A 27 -15.94 -19.68 -14.59
N ASP A 28 -16.58 -18.72 -13.93
CA ASP A 28 -17.96 -18.33 -14.15
C ASP A 28 -18.17 -17.13 -15.07
N SER A 29 -17.13 -16.59 -15.72
CA SER A 29 -17.27 -15.46 -16.61
C SER A 29 -16.59 -15.71 -17.94
N LEU A 30 -17.15 -15.17 -19.01
CA LEU A 30 -16.48 -15.04 -20.31
C LEU A 30 -15.20 -14.18 -20.21
N SER A 31 -14.91 -13.65 -19.02
CA SER A 31 -13.74 -12.83 -18.76
C SER A 31 -12.49 -13.69 -18.57
N SER A 32 -11.35 -13.20 -19.05
CA SER A 32 -10.02 -13.77 -18.85
C SER A 32 -9.40 -13.37 -17.48
N ARG A 33 -10.24 -13.03 -16.49
CA ARG A 33 -9.80 -12.53 -15.19
C ARG A 33 -9.18 -13.63 -14.34
N TYR A 34 -7.99 -13.35 -13.78
CA TYR A 34 -7.31 -14.20 -12.82
C TYR A 34 -7.34 -13.56 -11.44
N VAL A 35 -7.51 -14.38 -10.41
CA VAL A 35 -7.46 -13.94 -9.01
C VAL A 35 -6.35 -14.68 -8.26
N VAL A 36 -5.80 -14.04 -7.24
CA VAL A 36 -4.82 -14.67 -6.35
C VAL A 36 -5.55 -15.61 -5.40
N VAL A 37 -5.30 -16.90 -5.52
CA VAL A 37 -5.93 -17.95 -4.68
C VAL A 37 -5.02 -18.44 -3.57
N GLU A 38 -3.71 -18.22 -3.69
CA GLU A 38 -2.74 -18.66 -2.69
C GLU A 38 -1.54 -17.72 -2.66
N ARG A 39 -1.03 -17.48 -1.45
CA ARG A 39 0.16 -16.69 -1.18
C ARG A 39 1.10 -17.47 -0.29
N GLU A 40 2.33 -17.67 -0.76
CA GLU A 40 3.39 -18.34 -0.02
C GLU A 40 4.53 -17.34 0.21
N VAL A 41 4.91 -17.12 1.46
CA VAL A 41 6.11 -16.33 1.77
C VAL A 41 7.34 -17.21 1.56
N VAL A 42 8.18 -16.83 0.61
CA VAL A 42 9.38 -17.57 0.22
C VAL A 42 10.57 -17.18 1.10
N HIS A 43 10.73 -15.88 1.36
CA HIS A 43 11.83 -15.37 2.17
C HIS A 43 11.46 -14.08 2.89
N ARG A 44 11.97 -13.92 4.11
CA ARG A 44 11.91 -12.68 4.90
C ARG A 44 13.32 -12.19 5.14
N SER A 45 13.66 -11.01 4.67
CA SER A 45 14.97 -10.42 4.92
C SER A 45 15.20 -10.15 6.41
N PRO A 46 16.44 -10.03 6.87
CA PRO A 46 16.75 -9.37 8.14
C PRO A 46 16.15 -7.95 8.15
N ILE A 47 15.74 -7.49 9.32
CA ILE A 47 15.36 -6.10 9.54
C ILE A 47 16.64 -5.33 9.83
N VAL A 48 16.89 -4.28 9.07
CA VAL A 48 18.05 -3.41 9.25
C VAL A 48 17.59 -2.01 9.66
N LEU A 49 18.45 -1.27 10.35
CA LEU A 49 18.22 0.16 10.52
C LEU A 49 18.31 0.84 9.15
N THR A 50 17.36 1.71 8.85
CA THR A 50 17.40 2.51 7.62
C THR A 50 18.70 3.33 7.62
N PRO A 51 19.55 3.14 6.62
CA PRO A 51 20.84 3.84 6.59
C PRO A 51 20.65 5.33 6.27
N TYR A 52 21.26 6.18 7.03
CA TYR A 52 21.23 7.64 6.84
C TYR A 52 22.62 8.17 6.54
N ARG A 53 22.72 9.06 5.54
CA ARG A 53 23.93 9.83 5.23
C ARG A 53 24.01 11.10 6.09
N SER A 54 22.85 11.68 6.44
CA SER A 54 22.66 12.81 7.34
C SER A 54 21.32 12.71 8.05
N ALA A 55 21.05 13.58 9.00
CA ALA A 55 19.78 13.56 9.75
C ALA A 55 18.54 13.66 8.85
N ASP A 56 18.67 14.22 7.66
CA ASP A 56 17.59 14.50 6.70
C ASP A 56 17.71 13.75 5.36
N ALA A 57 18.69 12.84 5.20
CA ALA A 57 18.88 12.11 3.94
C ALA A 57 19.23 10.65 4.17
N ILE A 58 18.47 9.76 3.54
CA ILE A 58 18.74 8.32 3.51
C ILE A 58 19.96 8.07 2.61
N ASP A 59 20.81 7.14 3.01
CA ASP A 59 21.93 6.67 2.18
C ASP A 59 21.41 5.67 1.14
N ALA A 60 21.12 6.18 -0.07
CA ALA A 60 20.57 5.37 -1.15
C ALA A 60 21.54 4.26 -1.59
N GLN A 61 22.86 4.48 -1.52
CA GLN A 61 23.87 3.48 -1.91
C GLN A 61 23.93 2.34 -0.89
N ALA A 62 23.93 2.66 0.42
CA ALA A 62 23.91 1.65 1.47
C ALA A 62 22.58 0.86 1.44
N LEU A 63 21.45 1.54 1.17
CA LEU A 63 20.16 0.88 1.01
C LEU A 63 20.14 -0.06 -0.20
N ALA A 64 20.70 0.36 -1.35
CA ALA A 64 20.83 -0.50 -2.52
C ALA A 64 21.67 -1.77 -2.24
N ALA A 65 22.74 -1.65 -1.44
CA ALA A 65 23.54 -2.78 -1.03
C ALA A 65 22.76 -3.76 -0.12
N HIS A 66 21.91 -3.24 0.79
CA HIS A 66 21.02 -4.09 1.58
C HIS A 66 20.02 -4.83 0.69
N ILE A 67 19.39 -4.14 -0.24
CA ILE A 67 18.41 -4.74 -1.18
C ILE A 67 19.08 -5.85 -2.00
N ALA A 68 20.26 -5.60 -2.58
CA ALA A 68 21.01 -6.61 -3.33
C ALA A 68 21.32 -7.87 -2.49
N ARG A 69 21.67 -7.67 -1.21
CA ARG A 69 21.90 -8.77 -0.27
C ARG A 69 20.62 -9.56 -0.01
N TRP A 70 19.48 -8.91 0.19
CA TRP A 70 18.20 -9.56 0.44
C TRP A 70 17.75 -10.43 -0.75
N TYR A 71 17.99 -9.98 -1.98
CA TYR A 71 17.78 -10.81 -3.17
C TYR A 71 18.68 -12.04 -3.18
N ALA A 72 19.97 -11.88 -2.88
CA ALA A 72 20.91 -12.99 -2.81
C ALA A 72 20.53 -14.01 -1.71
N GLU A 73 20.12 -13.53 -0.52
CA GLU A 73 19.66 -14.39 0.58
C GLU A 73 18.37 -15.14 0.23
N ALA A 74 17.50 -14.54 -0.58
CA ALA A 74 16.30 -15.20 -1.11
C ALA A 74 16.60 -16.21 -2.24
N GLY A 75 17.84 -16.27 -2.74
CA GLY A 75 18.23 -17.08 -3.89
C GLY A 75 17.57 -16.61 -5.18
N LEU A 76 17.28 -15.31 -5.28
CA LEU A 76 16.61 -14.68 -6.41
C LEU A 76 17.48 -13.60 -7.03
N THR A 77 17.30 -13.40 -8.32
CA THR A 77 17.77 -12.22 -9.04
C THR A 77 16.61 -11.23 -9.23
N ARG A 78 16.91 -10.01 -9.65
CA ARG A 78 15.88 -9.03 -10.01
C ARG A 78 14.97 -9.52 -11.14
N ASP A 79 15.53 -10.28 -12.08
CA ASP A 79 14.79 -10.82 -13.22
C ASP A 79 13.82 -11.96 -12.83
N ASP A 80 14.08 -12.62 -11.71
CA ASP A 80 13.19 -13.65 -11.17
C ASP A 80 11.90 -13.10 -10.56
N VAL A 81 11.84 -11.80 -10.27
CA VAL A 81 10.68 -11.15 -9.66
C VAL A 81 9.80 -10.54 -10.75
N ASP A 82 8.53 -10.94 -10.78
CA ASP A 82 7.57 -10.50 -11.78
C ASP A 82 6.97 -9.13 -11.45
N THR A 83 6.78 -8.86 -10.15
CA THR A 83 6.17 -7.61 -9.66
C THR A 83 6.58 -7.33 -8.21
N GLY A 84 6.40 -6.11 -7.77
CA GLY A 84 6.69 -5.73 -6.39
C GLY A 84 6.14 -4.38 -5.98
N ALA A 85 6.24 -4.07 -4.68
CA ALA A 85 5.99 -2.75 -4.16
C ALA A 85 7.15 -2.30 -3.28
N VAL A 86 7.49 -1.06 -3.40
CA VAL A 86 8.35 -0.34 -2.45
C VAL A 86 7.49 0.70 -1.75
N ILE A 87 7.42 0.62 -0.45
CA ILE A 87 6.69 1.55 0.38
C ILE A 87 7.69 2.43 1.12
N LEU A 88 7.60 3.73 0.89
CA LEU A 88 8.30 4.72 1.69
C LEU A 88 7.34 5.19 2.78
N THR A 89 7.73 5.03 4.05
CA THR A 89 6.85 5.32 5.19
C THR A 89 7.43 6.36 6.14
N GLY A 90 6.53 7.10 6.81
CA GLY A 90 6.89 8.08 7.82
C GLY A 90 7.79 9.20 7.31
N ALA A 91 8.73 9.64 8.13
CA ALA A 91 9.67 10.71 7.79
C ALA A 91 10.60 10.39 6.60
N ALA A 92 10.64 9.15 6.11
CA ALA A 92 11.36 8.80 4.89
C ALA A 92 10.80 9.56 3.67
N LEU A 93 9.50 9.91 3.69
CA LEU A 93 8.82 10.71 2.65
C LEU A 93 9.23 12.18 2.63
N GLU A 94 9.52 12.73 3.80
CA GLU A 94 9.85 14.15 3.98
C GLU A 94 11.34 14.43 3.76
N ARG A 95 12.12 13.38 3.44
CA ARG A 95 13.58 13.52 3.30
C ARG A 95 13.95 14.22 1.99
N ARG A 96 15.04 15.00 2.02
CA ARG A 96 15.53 15.78 0.88
C ARG A 96 15.83 14.94 -0.35
N ASN A 97 16.14 13.66 -0.17
CA ASN A 97 16.52 12.77 -1.26
C ASN A 97 15.46 11.69 -1.58
N ALA A 98 14.18 11.92 -1.27
CA ALA A 98 13.09 11.03 -1.70
C ALA A 98 13.17 10.75 -3.21
N ARG A 99 13.54 11.75 -4.02
CA ARG A 99 13.74 11.61 -5.45
C ARG A 99 14.88 10.67 -5.83
N GLU A 100 16.00 10.67 -5.08
CA GLU A 100 17.10 9.71 -5.31
C GLU A 100 16.66 8.26 -5.05
N LEU A 101 15.75 8.08 -4.10
CA LEU A 101 15.15 6.78 -3.81
C LEU A 101 14.19 6.36 -4.92
N ASP A 102 13.36 7.28 -5.41
CA ASP A 102 12.50 7.00 -6.58
C ASP A 102 13.34 6.59 -7.80
N GLU A 103 14.47 7.27 -8.06
CA GLU A 103 15.39 6.93 -9.14
C GLU A 103 16.06 5.56 -8.91
N LEU A 104 16.44 5.22 -7.67
CA LEU A 104 16.98 3.90 -7.33
C LEU A 104 16.01 2.78 -7.72
N PHE A 105 14.71 2.97 -7.47
CA PHE A 105 13.68 1.98 -7.78
C PHE A 105 13.17 2.08 -9.22
N ALA A 106 13.21 3.25 -9.83
CA ALA A 106 12.91 3.40 -11.25
C ALA A 106 13.93 2.64 -12.14
N ALA A 107 15.19 2.57 -11.71
CA ALA A 107 16.23 1.78 -12.38
C ALA A 107 15.94 0.25 -12.33
N GLU A 108 15.07 -0.22 -11.44
CA GLU A 108 14.62 -1.62 -11.33
C GLU A 108 13.68 -2.05 -12.48
N GLY A 109 13.63 -1.29 -13.58
CA GLY A 109 12.97 -1.71 -14.81
C GLY A 109 11.44 -1.70 -14.79
N GLY A 110 10.82 -0.88 -13.94
CA GLY A 110 9.36 -0.70 -13.92
C GLY A 110 8.57 -1.91 -13.40
N LYS A 111 9.22 -2.85 -12.73
CA LYS A 111 8.55 -4.00 -12.08
C LYS A 111 7.92 -3.64 -10.74
N PHE A 112 8.32 -2.50 -10.16
CA PHE A 112 7.87 -2.08 -8.82
C PHE A 112 6.92 -0.90 -8.89
N VAL A 113 5.93 -0.94 -8.03
CA VAL A 113 5.16 0.24 -7.65
C VAL A 113 5.92 0.90 -6.49
N CYS A 114 6.44 2.10 -6.70
CA CYS A 114 6.93 2.92 -5.60
C CYS A 114 5.78 3.77 -5.09
N ALA A 115 5.29 3.47 -3.90
CA ALA A 115 4.22 4.20 -3.28
C ALA A 115 4.74 4.99 -2.09
N THR A 116 4.48 6.28 -2.12
CA THR A 116 4.61 7.13 -0.95
C THR A 116 3.36 6.94 -0.09
N ALA A 117 3.48 6.13 0.96
CA ALA A 117 2.35 5.86 1.82
C ALA A 117 2.17 6.99 2.84
N GLY A 118 1.15 7.80 2.66
CA GLY A 118 0.67 8.67 3.75
C GLY A 118 0.18 7.82 4.93
N HIS A 119 0.08 8.42 6.11
CA HIS A 119 -0.25 7.71 7.35
C HIS A 119 -1.55 6.90 7.31
N ALA A 120 -2.55 7.32 6.53
CA ALA A 120 -3.80 6.59 6.36
C ALA A 120 -3.58 5.27 5.58
N LEU A 121 -2.77 5.32 4.52
CA LEU A 121 -2.41 4.12 3.75
C LEU A 121 -1.54 3.17 4.59
N GLU A 122 -0.57 3.69 5.36
CA GLU A 122 0.23 2.86 6.27
C GLU A 122 -0.66 2.12 7.29
N ALA A 123 -1.65 2.83 7.90
CA ALA A 123 -2.61 2.23 8.82
C ALA A 123 -3.41 1.10 8.14
N THR A 124 -3.83 1.33 6.89
CA THR A 124 -4.56 0.35 6.07
C THR A 124 -3.70 -0.87 5.77
N LEU A 125 -2.48 -0.67 5.29
CA LEU A 125 -1.55 -1.76 4.97
C LEU A 125 -1.23 -2.60 6.22
N ALA A 126 -0.93 -1.97 7.35
CA ALA A 126 -0.66 -2.66 8.60
C ALA A 126 -1.87 -3.47 9.08
N ALA A 127 -3.09 -2.93 8.99
CA ALA A 127 -4.31 -3.62 9.36
C ALA A 127 -4.57 -4.88 8.51
N HIS A 128 -4.31 -4.81 7.20
CA HIS A 128 -4.39 -5.97 6.32
C HIS A 128 -3.27 -6.98 6.57
N GLY A 129 -2.02 -6.52 6.60
CA GLY A 129 -0.86 -7.40 6.73
C GLY A 129 -0.77 -8.08 8.09
N SER A 130 -1.29 -7.47 9.15
CA SER A 130 -1.44 -8.09 10.47
C SER A 130 -2.50 -9.20 10.53
N GLY A 131 -3.34 -9.32 9.50
CA GLY A 131 -4.48 -10.23 9.47
C GLY A 131 -5.72 -9.71 10.22
N SER A 132 -5.68 -8.49 10.77
CA SER A 132 -6.78 -7.92 11.57
C SER A 132 -8.05 -7.73 10.74
N VAL A 133 -7.92 -7.32 9.47
CA VAL A 133 -9.05 -7.16 8.54
C VAL A 133 -9.70 -8.52 8.24
N ALA A 134 -8.90 -9.53 7.90
CA ALA A 134 -9.40 -10.88 7.62
C ALA A 134 -10.08 -11.48 8.85
N ARG A 135 -9.55 -11.26 10.05
CA ARG A 135 -10.14 -11.71 11.30
C ARG A 135 -11.46 -11.00 11.57
N SER A 136 -11.51 -9.67 11.44
CA SER A 136 -12.73 -8.89 11.63
C SER A 136 -13.88 -9.42 10.75
N ARG A 137 -13.57 -9.71 9.48
CA ARG A 137 -14.54 -10.28 8.53
C ARG A 137 -15.01 -11.68 8.95
N ARG A 138 -14.07 -12.58 9.27
CA ARG A 138 -14.36 -13.96 9.64
C ARG A 138 -15.22 -14.05 10.90
N ASP A 139 -14.82 -13.28 11.93
CA ASP A 139 -15.40 -13.35 13.27
C ASP A 139 -16.58 -12.36 13.45
N ARG A 140 -16.85 -11.51 12.45
CA ARG A 140 -17.83 -10.40 12.47
C ARG A 140 -17.67 -9.51 13.70
N GLU A 141 -16.43 -9.15 13.97
CA GLU A 141 -16.06 -8.37 15.15
C GLU A 141 -15.49 -7.00 14.76
N THR A 142 -15.80 -5.98 15.56
CA THR A 142 -15.08 -4.70 15.49
C THR A 142 -13.70 -4.86 16.12
N ILE A 143 -12.66 -4.58 15.36
CA ILE A 143 -11.25 -4.61 15.79
C ILE A 143 -10.68 -3.20 15.69
N LEU A 144 -9.93 -2.77 16.71
CA LEU A 144 -9.04 -1.63 16.62
C LEU A 144 -7.61 -2.15 16.43
N HIS A 145 -7.05 -1.93 15.26
CA HIS A 145 -5.67 -2.26 14.98
C HIS A 145 -4.77 -1.07 15.31
N VAL A 146 -3.65 -1.32 16.00
CA VAL A 146 -2.66 -0.32 16.41
C VAL A 146 -1.29 -0.78 15.93
N ASP A 147 -0.65 0.02 15.09
CA ASP A 147 0.69 -0.22 14.57
C ASP A 147 1.66 0.79 15.17
N ILE A 148 2.63 0.32 15.98
CA ILE A 148 3.57 1.17 16.70
C ILE A 148 4.97 0.99 16.14
N GLY A 149 5.38 1.97 15.34
CA GLY A 149 6.73 2.03 14.76
C GLY A 149 7.72 2.84 15.60
N GLY A 150 8.82 3.23 14.96
CA GLY A 150 9.84 4.06 15.61
C GLY A 150 9.40 5.51 15.80
N GLY A 151 8.82 6.14 14.79
CA GLY A 151 8.44 7.56 14.84
C GLY A 151 6.96 7.83 15.10
N THR A 152 6.09 6.90 14.72
CA THR A 152 4.64 7.13 14.65
C THR A 152 3.85 5.90 15.10
N THR A 153 2.63 6.15 15.58
CA THR A 153 1.62 5.12 15.81
C THR A 153 0.45 5.36 14.87
N LYS A 154 0.02 4.33 14.14
CA LYS A 154 -1.13 4.35 13.24
C LYS A 154 -2.22 3.45 13.81
N LEU A 155 -3.45 3.88 13.67
CA LEU A 155 -4.61 3.13 14.14
C LEU A 155 -5.62 2.98 13.00
N ALA A 156 -6.21 1.78 12.90
CA ALA A 156 -7.28 1.49 11.96
C ALA A 156 -8.45 0.84 12.71
N ARG A 157 -9.64 1.42 12.58
CA ARG A 157 -10.88 0.82 13.06
C ARG A 157 -11.46 -0.03 11.95
N ILE A 158 -11.75 -1.28 12.27
CA ILE A 158 -12.20 -2.29 11.32
C ILE A 158 -13.54 -2.84 11.81
N GLU A 159 -14.55 -2.83 10.95
CA GLU A 159 -15.89 -3.36 11.22
C GLU A 159 -16.27 -4.33 10.09
N ASP A 160 -16.59 -5.56 10.44
CA ASP A 160 -16.96 -6.63 9.49
C ASP A 160 -16.00 -6.77 8.29
N GLY A 161 -14.68 -6.59 8.56
CA GLY A 161 -13.64 -6.68 7.54
C GLY A 161 -13.50 -5.43 6.67
N THR A 162 -14.13 -4.32 7.03
CA THR A 162 -14.00 -3.03 6.36
C THR A 162 -13.29 -2.04 7.29
N ILE A 163 -12.27 -1.34 6.78
CA ILE A 163 -11.62 -0.26 7.52
C ILE A 163 -12.52 0.98 7.39
N VAL A 164 -13.14 1.36 8.51
CA VAL A 164 -14.11 2.48 8.54
C VAL A 164 -13.49 3.80 8.98
N ALA A 165 -12.33 3.78 9.64
CA ALA A 165 -11.62 4.98 10.04
C ALA A 165 -10.15 4.66 10.31
N THR A 166 -9.28 5.65 10.02
CA THR A 166 -7.86 5.62 10.36
C THR A 166 -7.46 6.88 11.10
N THR A 167 -6.45 6.78 11.96
CA THR A 167 -5.77 7.93 12.56
C THR A 167 -4.28 7.64 12.72
N ALA A 168 -3.50 8.70 12.95
CA ALA A 168 -2.07 8.59 13.24
C ALA A 168 -1.62 9.67 14.20
N ILE A 169 -0.64 9.34 15.02
CA ILE A 169 0.01 10.25 15.96
C ILE A 169 1.53 10.13 15.86
N ALA A 170 2.25 11.22 16.09
CA ALA A 170 3.71 11.30 16.08
C ALA A 170 4.29 10.74 17.41
N VAL A 171 3.93 9.49 17.71
CA VAL A 171 4.36 8.75 18.91
C VAL A 171 4.86 7.38 18.51
N GLY A 172 6.09 7.06 18.90
CA GLY A 172 6.73 5.77 18.64
C GLY A 172 8.02 5.63 19.45
N ALA A 173 8.73 4.52 19.28
CA ALA A 173 9.91 4.19 20.09
C ALA A 173 11.06 5.21 19.99
N ARG A 174 11.11 6.00 18.92
CA ARG A 174 12.14 7.02 18.59
C ARG A 174 11.56 8.42 18.38
N SER A 175 10.29 8.62 18.72
CA SER A 175 9.64 9.93 18.58
C SER A 175 10.16 10.98 19.57
N ARG A 176 10.87 10.53 20.60
CA ARG A 176 11.58 11.36 21.58
C ARG A 176 12.96 10.76 21.91
N GLU A 177 13.88 11.58 22.34
CA GLU A 177 15.14 11.10 22.89
C GLU A 177 14.89 10.17 24.08
N ALA A 178 15.62 9.05 24.10
CA ALA A 178 15.35 7.98 25.04
C ALA A 178 15.70 8.32 26.51
N GLY A 179 16.35 9.44 26.74
CA GLY A 179 16.86 9.75 28.06
C GLY A 179 18.11 8.93 28.44
N ARG A 180 18.88 9.43 29.38
CA ARG A 180 20.17 8.83 29.78
C ARG A 180 20.02 7.81 30.91
N TYR A 181 19.03 7.99 31.78
CA TYR A 181 18.82 7.18 32.97
C TYR A 181 17.56 6.31 32.87
N PRO A 182 17.54 5.11 33.49
CA PRO A 182 16.41 4.19 33.42
C PRO A 182 15.07 4.81 33.87
N ASP A 183 15.08 5.65 34.91
CA ASP A 183 13.85 6.28 35.41
C ASP A 183 13.31 7.34 34.43
N GLU A 184 14.19 8.09 33.79
CA GLU A 184 13.84 9.04 32.76
C GLU A 184 13.23 8.31 31.54
N ARG A 185 13.87 7.23 31.09
CA ARG A 185 13.36 6.38 30.00
C ARG A 185 11.95 5.86 30.31
N ARG A 186 11.74 5.32 31.51
CA ARG A 186 10.42 4.83 31.95
C ARG A 186 9.37 5.94 32.00
N ARG A 187 9.74 7.13 32.50
CA ARG A 187 8.83 8.29 32.54
C ARG A 187 8.42 8.71 31.14
N ILE A 188 9.36 8.87 30.22
CA ILE A 188 9.09 9.26 28.82
C ILE A 188 8.21 8.19 28.14
N ALA A 189 8.55 6.91 28.28
CA ALA A 189 7.76 5.81 27.73
C ALA A 189 6.33 5.78 28.28
N GLY A 190 6.15 6.12 29.57
CA GLY A 190 4.84 6.27 30.19
C GLY A 190 4.01 7.36 29.53
N GLU A 191 4.57 8.54 29.28
CA GLU A 191 3.89 9.65 28.60
C GLU A 191 3.50 9.30 27.15
N LEU A 192 4.39 8.59 26.44
CA LEU A 192 4.10 8.08 25.10
C LEU A 192 2.97 7.04 25.10
N ALA A 193 2.99 6.10 26.05
CA ALA A 193 1.94 5.10 26.24
C ALA A 193 0.59 5.75 26.56
N ASP A 194 0.55 6.79 27.41
CA ASP A 194 -0.66 7.53 27.71
C ASP A 194 -1.26 8.19 26.47
N SER A 195 -0.42 8.74 25.59
CA SER A 195 -0.84 9.32 24.31
C SER A 195 -1.43 8.26 23.38
N ILE A 196 -0.84 7.07 23.31
CA ILE A 196 -1.36 5.95 22.51
C ILE A 196 -2.71 5.49 23.07
N VAL A 197 -2.82 5.31 24.39
CA VAL A 197 -4.09 4.92 25.05
C VAL A 197 -5.17 5.97 24.78
N ALA A 198 -4.84 7.27 24.86
CA ALA A 198 -5.78 8.34 24.54
C ALA A 198 -6.27 8.21 23.07
N ALA A 199 -5.36 8.01 22.12
CA ALA A 199 -5.71 7.85 20.70
C ALA A 199 -6.61 6.63 20.45
N THR A 200 -6.39 5.50 21.14
CA THR A 200 -7.26 4.30 21.00
C THR A 200 -8.70 4.57 21.43
N ARG A 201 -8.93 5.54 22.30
CA ARG A 201 -10.25 5.95 22.81
C ARG A 201 -10.88 7.08 22.02
N GLY A 202 -10.22 7.56 20.95
CA GLY A 202 -10.64 8.77 20.25
C GLY A 202 -10.59 10.03 21.14
N ALA A 203 -9.77 9.99 22.19
CA ALA A 203 -9.54 11.14 23.04
C ALA A 203 -8.47 12.06 22.41
N PRO A 204 -8.54 13.37 22.64
CA PRO A 204 -7.55 14.29 22.11
C PRO A 204 -6.14 13.95 22.63
N VAL A 205 -5.17 13.98 21.74
CA VAL A 205 -3.74 14.07 22.07
C VAL A 205 -3.27 15.51 21.84
N ALA A 206 -2.06 15.84 22.29
CA ALA A 206 -1.49 17.17 22.02
C ALA A 206 -1.50 17.45 20.49
N THR A 207 -1.93 18.64 20.09
CA THR A 207 -2.10 19.01 18.67
C THR A 207 -0.83 18.76 17.84
N ALA A 208 0.34 19.01 18.42
CA ALA A 208 1.64 18.78 17.79
C ALA A 208 1.93 17.29 17.50
N LEU A 209 1.23 16.37 18.15
CA LEU A 209 1.36 14.93 17.93
C LEU A 209 0.33 14.37 16.96
N GLN A 210 -0.75 15.10 16.66
CA GLN A 210 -1.84 14.62 15.81
C GLN A 210 -1.45 14.74 14.33
N LEU A 211 -1.31 13.62 13.63
CA LEU A 211 -0.94 13.56 12.21
C LEU A 211 -2.15 13.38 11.28
N LEU A 212 -3.19 12.67 11.75
CA LEU A 212 -4.48 12.54 11.08
C LEU A 212 -5.60 12.86 12.06
N PRO A 213 -6.81 13.23 11.60
CA PRO A 213 -7.94 13.50 12.49
C PRO A 213 -8.16 12.35 13.48
N PRO A 214 -8.48 12.62 14.75
CA PRO A 214 -8.69 11.58 15.75
C PRO A 214 -9.87 10.69 15.36
N LEU A 215 -9.85 9.43 15.80
CA LEU A 215 -10.98 8.52 15.65
C LEU A 215 -12.21 9.12 16.34
N ARG A 216 -13.35 9.08 15.65
CA ARG A 216 -14.61 9.46 16.31
C ARG A 216 -14.93 8.47 17.43
N ARG A 217 -15.44 8.97 18.55
CA ARG A 217 -15.93 8.12 19.62
C ARG A 217 -17.05 7.23 19.08
N SER A 218 -16.92 5.94 19.31
CA SER A 218 -17.85 4.90 18.85
C SER A 218 -17.91 3.79 19.90
N SER A 219 -18.69 2.75 19.64
CA SER A 219 -18.74 1.56 20.50
C SER A 219 -17.34 0.98 20.73
N ALA A 220 -17.11 0.39 21.90
CA ALA A 220 -15.85 -0.27 22.20
C ALA A 220 -15.58 -1.39 21.17
N PRO A 221 -14.34 -1.54 20.69
CA PRO A 221 -13.97 -2.67 19.85
C PRO A 221 -14.07 -3.97 20.68
N LYS A 222 -14.16 -5.09 19.99
CA LYS A 222 -14.10 -6.41 20.64
C LYS A 222 -12.67 -6.79 21.02
N ARG A 223 -11.70 -6.27 20.27
CA ARG A 223 -10.27 -6.50 20.42
C ARG A 223 -9.47 -5.27 20.03
N VAL A 224 -8.31 -5.15 20.65
CA VAL A 224 -7.22 -4.30 20.17
C VAL A 224 -6.10 -5.22 19.68
N THR A 225 -5.71 -5.11 18.41
CA THR A 225 -4.59 -5.87 17.85
C THR A 225 -3.38 -4.96 17.70
N LEU A 226 -2.19 -5.47 17.98
CA LEU A 226 -0.95 -4.69 17.96
C LEU A 226 0.05 -5.23 16.95
N SER A 227 0.62 -4.34 16.14
CA SER A 227 1.74 -4.57 15.23
C SER A 227 2.83 -3.50 15.37
N GLY A 228 3.84 -3.56 14.52
CA GLY A 228 5.00 -2.67 14.54
C GLY A 228 6.11 -3.17 15.46
N GLY A 229 7.26 -2.49 15.45
CA GLY A 229 8.46 -2.90 16.18
C GLY A 229 8.26 -3.03 17.69
N VAL A 230 7.44 -2.18 18.29
CA VAL A 230 7.14 -2.23 19.73
C VAL A 230 6.38 -3.51 20.11
N SER A 231 5.58 -4.05 19.19
CA SER A 231 4.83 -5.30 19.41
C SER A 231 5.74 -6.50 19.63
N GLU A 232 6.95 -6.49 19.06
CA GLU A 232 7.90 -7.60 19.19
C GLU A 232 8.43 -7.76 20.63
N TYR A 233 8.60 -6.64 21.34
CA TYR A 233 8.95 -6.67 22.77
C TYR A 233 7.80 -7.23 23.62
N LEU A 234 6.56 -6.79 23.36
CA LEU A 234 5.37 -7.30 24.05
C LEU A 234 5.16 -8.81 23.84
N ALA A 235 5.52 -9.31 22.67
CA ALA A 235 5.45 -10.73 22.34
C ALA A 235 6.66 -11.53 22.84
N GLY A 236 7.68 -10.87 23.41
CA GLY A 236 8.94 -11.52 23.84
C GLY A 236 9.83 -12.03 22.70
N ARG A 237 9.54 -11.63 21.46
CA ARG A 237 10.31 -11.98 20.27
C ARG A 237 11.54 -11.10 20.08
N GLU A 238 11.52 -9.86 20.61
CA GLU A 238 12.67 -8.97 20.65
C GLU A 238 13.12 -8.78 22.12
N ARG A 239 14.45 -8.78 22.35
CA ARG A 239 15.05 -8.57 23.66
C ARG A 239 16.25 -7.63 23.64
N ALA A 240 16.76 -7.32 22.44
CA ALA A 240 17.90 -6.42 22.31
C ALA A 240 17.52 -4.98 22.65
N ASP A 241 18.46 -4.22 23.16
CA ASP A 241 18.33 -2.77 23.30
C ASP A 241 18.89 -2.11 22.05
N HIS A 242 18.02 -1.40 21.33
CA HIS A 242 18.37 -0.67 20.11
C HIS A 242 18.67 0.82 20.38
N GLY A 243 18.88 1.20 21.63
CA GLY A 243 19.14 2.57 22.04
C GLY A 243 17.93 3.51 21.94
N ASP A 244 16.73 2.93 21.79
CA ASP A 244 15.45 3.66 21.75
C ASP A 244 14.55 3.29 22.94
N LEU A 245 13.30 3.76 22.93
CA LEU A 245 12.33 3.49 23.98
C LEU A 245 11.43 2.28 23.71
N GLY A 246 11.76 1.43 22.74
CA GLY A 246 10.89 0.33 22.29
C GLY A 246 10.50 -0.63 23.41
N ARG A 247 11.47 -1.03 24.25
CA ARG A 247 11.23 -1.92 25.38
C ARG A 247 10.39 -1.25 26.46
N GLU A 248 10.80 -0.06 26.90
CA GLU A 248 10.10 0.66 27.96
C GLU A 248 8.68 1.06 27.54
N LEU A 249 8.49 1.38 26.25
CA LEU A 249 7.17 1.68 25.71
C LEU A 249 6.28 0.42 25.69
N ALA A 250 6.83 -0.74 25.34
CA ALA A 250 6.11 -2.00 25.42
C ALA A 250 5.69 -2.33 26.85
N GLU A 251 6.61 -2.20 27.84
CA GLU A 251 6.33 -2.38 29.25
C GLU A 251 5.29 -1.39 29.77
N ALA A 252 5.37 -0.12 29.36
CA ALA A 252 4.42 0.91 29.74
C ALA A 252 3.01 0.66 29.18
N LEU A 253 2.91 0.13 27.95
CA LEU A 253 1.64 -0.28 27.34
C LEU A 253 1.07 -1.51 28.03
N ASP A 254 1.91 -2.47 28.37
CA ASP A 254 1.51 -3.67 29.10
C ASP A 254 0.88 -3.33 30.45
N ALA A 255 1.51 -2.44 31.19
CA ALA A 255 0.99 -1.92 32.46
C ALA A 255 -0.36 -1.19 32.30
N ARG A 256 -0.70 -0.73 31.10
CA ARG A 256 -1.93 -0.01 30.76
C ARG A 256 -2.96 -0.85 30.03
N ARG A 257 -2.78 -2.18 29.92
CA ARG A 257 -3.73 -3.07 29.22
C ARG A 257 -5.17 -2.89 29.64
N THR A 258 -5.44 -2.70 30.93
CA THR A 258 -6.77 -2.47 31.48
C THR A 258 -7.38 -1.11 31.10
N MET A 259 -6.53 -0.19 30.64
CA MET A 259 -6.97 1.13 30.15
C MET A 259 -7.37 1.09 28.67
N LEU A 260 -7.07 0.03 27.94
CA LEU A 260 -7.58 -0.20 26.59
C LEU A 260 -9.06 -0.62 26.68
N GLN A 261 -9.84 -0.31 25.66
CA GLN A 261 -11.27 -0.57 25.63
C GLN A 261 -11.64 -2.04 25.41
N ALA A 262 -10.65 -2.89 25.10
CA ALA A 262 -10.80 -4.31 24.83
C ALA A 262 -9.50 -5.07 25.09
N PRO A 263 -9.50 -6.42 25.12
CA PRO A 263 -8.30 -7.23 25.24
C PRO A 263 -7.29 -6.91 24.15
N LEU A 264 -6.01 -6.76 24.56
CA LEU A 264 -4.88 -6.54 23.67
C LEU A 264 -4.28 -7.87 23.23
N GLU A 265 -4.15 -8.03 21.91
CA GLU A 265 -3.53 -9.19 21.27
C GLU A 265 -2.39 -8.74 20.34
N VAL A 266 -1.23 -9.39 20.44
CA VAL A 266 -0.10 -9.11 19.55
C VAL A 266 -0.18 -10.01 18.33
N THR A 267 -0.01 -9.42 17.13
CA THR A 267 -0.05 -10.16 15.88
C THR A 267 1.23 -10.97 15.64
N ALA A 268 1.16 -12.03 14.84
CA ALA A 268 2.27 -12.98 14.66
C ALA A 268 3.51 -12.35 14.00
N ASP A 269 3.31 -11.62 12.90
CA ASP A 269 4.37 -10.96 12.11
C ASP A 269 4.30 -9.42 12.28
N GLY A 270 4.20 -8.94 13.54
CA GLY A 270 3.86 -7.56 13.86
C GLY A 270 4.75 -6.53 13.16
N ILE A 271 6.06 -6.66 13.29
CA ILE A 271 7.02 -5.71 12.70
C ILE A 271 6.97 -5.68 11.15
N ARG A 272 6.43 -6.72 10.51
CA ARG A 272 6.29 -6.83 9.05
C ARG A 272 4.88 -6.56 8.53
N ALA A 273 3.97 -6.12 9.38
CA ALA A 273 2.57 -5.95 8.99
C ALA A 273 2.42 -5.05 7.76
N THR A 274 3.09 -3.90 7.71
CA THR A 274 3.01 -2.97 6.58
C THR A 274 3.52 -3.61 5.28
N VAL A 275 4.67 -4.29 5.31
CA VAL A 275 5.23 -4.93 4.10
C VAL A 275 4.43 -6.15 3.66
N ILE A 276 3.84 -6.91 4.60
CA ILE A 276 2.91 -7.99 4.27
C ILE A 276 1.69 -7.42 3.58
N GLY A 277 1.10 -6.35 4.12
CA GLY A 277 0.01 -5.63 3.48
C GLY A 277 0.38 -5.17 2.08
N ALA A 278 1.51 -4.51 1.93
CA ALA A 278 2.01 -4.03 0.64
C ALA A 278 2.28 -5.15 -0.37
N SER A 279 2.73 -6.31 0.08
CA SER A 279 3.00 -7.47 -0.79
C SER A 279 1.74 -8.26 -1.18
N GLN A 280 0.62 -7.99 -0.53
CA GLN A 280 -0.66 -8.66 -0.80
C GLN A 280 -1.44 -7.96 -1.93
N PHE A 281 -0.83 -7.76 -3.09
CA PHE A 281 -1.54 -7.16 -4.22
C PHE A 281 -2.72 -7.99 -4.68
N SER A 282 -3.79 -7.30 -5.05
CA SER A 282 -4.78 -7.85 -5.96
C SER A 282 -4.20 -7.80 -7.37
N VAL A 283 -3.75 -8.94 -7.89
CA VAL A 283 -3.35 -9.04 -9.30
C VAL A 283 -4.55 -9.51 -10.09
N GLN A 284 -5.06 -8.65 -10.96
CA GLN A 284 -6.04 -9.01 -11.98
C GLN A 284 -5.32 -9.04 -13.33
N VAL A 285 -5.54 -10.06 -14.11
CA VAL A 285 -5.05 -10.12 -15.49
C VAL A 285 -6.26 -10.04 -16.40
N SER A 286 -6.37 -8.98 -17.18
CA SER A 286 -7.40 -8.82 -18.21
C SER A 286 -6.83 -9.18 -19.56
N GLY A 287 -7.60 -9.93 -20.37
CA GLY A 287 -7.22 -10.33 -21.72
C GLY A 287 -7.86 -9.48 -22.83
N SER A 288 -8.68 -8.50 -22.48
CA SER A 288 -9.40 -7.69 -23.49
C SER A 288 -8.78 -6.31 -23.59
N THR A 289 -8.12 -6.04 -24.70
CA THR A 289 -7.59 -4.71 -25.02
C THR A 289 -8.10 -4.32 -26.39
N ILE A 290 -8.69 -3.16 -26.50
CA ILE A 290 -9.24 -2.67 -27.74
C ILE A 290 -8.74 -1.25 -27.97
N GLY A 291 -7.94 -1.08 -29.02
CA GLY A 291 -7.41 0.22 -29.42
C GLY A 291 -6.01 0.52 -28.86
N VAL A 292 -4.99 -0.11 -29.45
CA VAL A 292 -3.59 0.20 -29.15
C VAL A 292 -3.05 1.13 -30.20
N GLY A 293 -2.80 2.36 -29.82
CA GLY A 293 -2.13 3.36 -30.64
C GLY A 293 -0.96 3.98 -29.89
N ALA A 294 -0.27 3.18 -29.06
CA ALA A 294 0.87 3.63 -28.28
C ALA A 294 1.98 2.57 -28.25
N THR A 295 3.19 2.97 -27.91
CA THR A 295 4.33 2.06 -27.73
C THR A 295 4.15 1.25 -26.45
N LEU A 296 4.16 -0.09 -26.56
CA LEU A 296 4.05 -1.03 -25.45
C LEU A 296 5.38 -1.79 -25.23
N PRO A 297 5.66 -2.26 -24.00
CA PRO A 297 4.80 -2.27 -22.82
C PRO A 297 4.81 -0.94 -22.04
N LEU A 298 3.72 -0.64 -21.33
CA LEU A 298 3.65 0.38 -20.30
C LEU A 298 3.68 -0.28 -18.92
N ARG A 299 4.38 0.33 -17.97
CA ARG A 299 4.54 -0.24 -16.63
C ARG A 299 4.26 0.79 -15.55
N ASN A 300 3.69 0.32 -14.43
CA ASN A 300 3.39 1.13 -13.25
C ASN A 300 2.61 2.41 -13.57
N VAL A 301 1.67 2.33 -14.50
CA VAL A 301 0.82 3.45 -14.88
C VAL A 301 -0.15 3.71 -13.73
N PRO A 302 -0.06 4.85 -13.02
CA PRO A 302 -0.97 5.17 -11.93
C PRO A 302 -2.38 5.37 -12.47
N VAL A 303 -3.36 4.94 -11.67
CA VAL A 303 -4.78 5.05 -12.00
C VAL A 303 -5.42 6.20 -11.23
N VAL A 304 -6.18 7.02 -11.94
CA VAL A 304 -6.95 8.11 -11.35
C VAL A 304 -8.40 8.02 -11.82
N PRO A 305 -9.39 8.13 -10.93
CA PRO A 305 -10.80 8.17 -11.35
C PRO A 305 -11.09 9.36 -12.26
N LEU A 306 -11.93 9.16 -13.29
CA LEU A 306 -12.36 10.24 -14.14
C LEU A 306 -13.12 11.32 -13.34
N GLY A 307 -12.60 12.52 -13.34
CA GLY A 307 -13.11 13.65 -12.56
C GLY A 307 -12.20 14.10 -11.41
N ALA A 308 -11.16 13.32 -11.08
CA ALA A 308 -10.07 13.78 -10.23
C ALA A 308 -9.03 14.58 -11.04
N ASP A 309 -8.12 15.27 -10.36
CA ASP A 309 -7.05 16.02 -11.04
C ASP A 309 -6.09 15.04 -11.74
N ALA A 310 -6.08 15.13 -13.08
CA ALA A 310 -5.29 14.27 -13.94
C ALA A 310 -4.24 15.03 -14.78
N HIS A 311 -4.04 16.31 -14.49
CA HIS A 311 -3.05 17.13 -15.17
C HIS A 311 -1.62 16.91 -14.65
N GLY A 312 -0.61 17.23 -15.46
CA GLY A 312 0.81 17.15 -15.08
C GLY A 312 1.65 16.29 -16.01
N HIS A 313 2.82 15.83 -15.52
CA HIS A 313 3.79 15.06 -16.32
C HIS A 313 3.71 13.57 -16.01
N GLY A 314 4.11 12.73 -16.98
CA GLY A 314 4.20 11.26 -16.85
C GLY A 314 2.94 10.54 -17.35
N GLN A 315 2.98 9.20 -17.28
CA GLN A 315 1.90 8.33 -17.71
C GLN A 315 0.79 8.29 -16.65
N LEU A 316 -0.45 8.12 -17.11
CA LEU A 316 -1.64 8.04 -16.26
C LEU A 316 -2.73 7.24 -16.96
N ALA A 317 -3.50 6.45 -16.23
CA ALA A 317 -4.71 5.80 -16.69
C ALA A 317 -5.95 6.41 -16.00
N LEU A 318 -6.93 6.79 -16.80
CA LEU A 318 -8.24 7.23 -16.30
C LEU A 318 -9.12 6.03 -16.04
N ALA A 319 -9.58 5.86 -14.82
CA ALA A 319 -10.59 4.85 -14.47
C ALA A 319 -11.99 5.38 -14.67
N VAL A 320 -12.79 4.64 -15.43
CA VAL A 320 -14.17 4.99 -15.75
C VAL A 320 -15.10 3.90 -15.21
N LYS A 321 -16.02 4.29 -14.34
CA LYS A 321 -17.15 3.46 -13.94
C LYS A 321 -18.28 3.64 -14.93
N TRP A 322 -18.68 2.54 -15.57
CA TRP A 322 -19.77 2.55 -16.56
C TRP A 322 -21.02 1.88 -15.99
N THR A 323 -22.15 2.55 -16.11
CA THR A 323 -23.43 2.01 -15.66
C THR A 323 -24.49 2.17 -16.73
N GLY A 324 -25.28 1.13 -16.96
CA GLY A 324 -26.39 1.11 -17.91
C GLY A 324 -25.97 0.82 -19.34
N GLU A 325 -26.93 0.95 -20.27
CA GLU A 325 -26.78 0.56 -21.68
C GLU A 325 -25.76 1.44 -22.43
N PRO A 326 -25.01 0.87 -23.40
CA PRO A 326 -23.98 1.56 -24.16
C PRO A 326 -24.58 2.41 -25.30
N GLU A 327 -25.44 3.37 -24.97
CA GLU A 327 -26.00 4.29 -25.94
C GLU A 327 -24.93 5.26 -26.49
N HIS A 328 -24.95 5.49 -27.81
CA HIS A 328 -23.96 6.32 -28.50
C HIS A 328 -23.82 7.72 -27.89
N ALA A 329 -24.94 8.40 -27.60
CA ALA A 329 -24.92 9.73 -27.01
C ALA A 329 -24.20 9.77 -25.64
N ARG A 330 -24.36 8.73 -24.82
CA ARG A 330 -23.71 8.61 -23.52
C ARG A 330 -22.22 8.34 -23.67
N ILE A 331 -21.84 7.47 -24.62
CA ILE A 331 -20.42 7.18 -24.91
C ILE A 331 -19.74 8.43 -25.46
N ARG A 332 -20.41 9.20 -26.32
CA ARG A 332 -19.88 10.47 -26.82
C ARG A 332 -19.67 11.48 -25.71
N ALA A 333 -20.65 11.67 -24.84
CA ALA A 333 -20.49 12.55 -23.67
C ALA A 333 -19.34 12.10 -22.74
N LEU A 334 -19.14 10.78 -22.59
CA LEU A 334 -17.99 10.23 -21.89
C LEU A 334 -16.68 10.56 -22.61
N ALA A 335 -16.63 10.38 -23.93
CA ALA A 335 -15.44 10.67 -24.75
C ALA A 335 -15.02 12.14 -24.64
N GLU A 336 -15.96 13.08 -24.65
CA GLU A 336 -15.72 14.51 -24.46
C GLU A 336 -15.11 14.80 -23.07
N ARG A 337 -15.64 14.16 -22.02
CA ARG A 337 -15.09 14.27 -20.66
C ARG A 337 -13.69 13.69 -20.53
N VAL A 338 -13.46 12.53 -21.15
CA VAL A 338 -12.15 11.86 -21.17
C VAL A 338 -11.11 12.70 -21.90
N ALA A 339 -11.47 13.25 -23.07
CA ALA A 339 -10.57 14.09 -23.85
C ALA A 339 -10.18 15.40 -23.12
N ALA A 340 -11.10 15.93 -22.30
CA ALA A 340 -10.88 17.15 -21.51
C ALA A 340 -10.17 16.88 -20.16
N ALA A 341 -10.12 15.64 -19.68
CA ALA A 341 -9.65 15.33 -18.34
C ALA A 341 -8.12 15.39 -18.20
N THR A 342 -7.37 15.19 -19.29
CA THR A 342 -5.90 15.16 -19.22
C THR A 342 -5.26 15.49 -20.57
N ASP A 343 -4.10 16.12 -20.49
CA ASP A 343 -3.19 16.39 -21.62
C ASP A 343 -2.06 15.35 -21.73
N ARG A 344 -2.00 14.38 -20.81
CA ARG A 344 -0.96 13.35 -20.77
C ARG A 344 -1.07 12.39 -21.95
N ARG A 345 0.08 11.87 -22.37
CA ARG A 345 0.18 10.90 -23.48
C ARG A 345 1.11 9.74 -23.09
N PRO A 346 0.79 8.48 -23.46
CA PRO A 346 -0.47 8.09 -24.09
C PRO A 346 -1.70 8.36 -23.21
N LEU A 347 -2.85 8.64 -23.81
CA LEU A 347 -4.13 8.65 -23.11
C LEU A 347 -4.56 7.19 -22.86
N VAL A 348 -4.53 6.78 -21.61
CA VAL A 348 -4.96 5.45 -21.20
C VAL A 348 -6.31 5.56 -20.49
N VAL A 349 -7.30 4.81 -20.94
CA VAL A 349 -8.64 4.77 -20.36
C VAL A 349 -8.99 3.32 -20.03
N ALA A 350 -9.33 3.06 -18.79
CA ALA A 350 -9.80 1.76 -18.33
C ALA A 350 -11.24 1.86 -17.85
N THR A 351 -12.09 0.94 -18.27
CA THR A 351 -13.49 0.90 -17.88
C THR A 351 -13.87 -0.47 -17.33
N ASP A 352 -14.77 -0.48 -16.34
CA ASP A 352 -15.36 -1.71 -15.80
C ASP A 352 -16.46 -2.31 -16.70
N GLY A 353 -16.93 -1.53 -17.71
CA GLY A 353 -17.88 -1.98 -18.74
C GLY A 353 -17.20 -2.47 -20.00
N ASP A 354 -18.03 -2.91 -20.98
CA ASP A 354 -17.62 -3.37 -22.31
C ASP A 354 -17.93 -2.25 -23.35
N ILE A 355 -17.20 -1.14 -23.26
CA ILE A 355 -17.38 0.03 -24.11
C ILE A 355 -16.10 0.60 -24.72
N ALA A 356 -14.95 0.01 -24.41
CA ALA A 356 -13.64 0.57 -24.79
C ALA A 356 -13.47 0.70 -26.31
N ALA A 357 -13.97 -0.28 -27.10
CA ALA A 357 -13.93 -0.21 -28.57
C ALA A 357 -14.71 1.00 -29.11
N THR A 358 -15.95 1.14 -28.65
CA THR A 358 -16.82 2.23 -29.09
C THR A 358 -16.28 3.57 -28.62
N LEU A 359 -15.77 3.63 -27.39
CA LEU A 359 -15.15 4.84 -26.84
C LEU A 359 -13.92 5.25 -27.67
N ALA A 360 -13.06 4.28 -28.06
CA ALA A 360 -11.90 4.56 -28.90
C ALA A 360 -12.33 5.10 -30.29
N ALA A 361 -13.34 4.48 -30.89
CA ALA A 361 -13.87 4.93 -32.20
C ALA A 361 -14.42 6.36 -32.10
N VAL A 362 -15.23 6.67 -31.09
CA VAL A 362 -15.78 8.02 -30.89
C VAL A 362 -14.68 9.05 -30.66
N LEU A 363 -13.66 8.73 -29.83
CA LEU A 363 -12.51 9.62 -29.61
C LEU A 363 -11.77 9.91 -30.93
N ARG A 364 -11.51 8.90 -31.76
CA ARG A 364 -10.75 9.06 -33.00
C ARG A 364 -11.56 9.66 -34.13
N ASP A 365 -12.75 9.11 -34.39
CA ASP A 365 -13.50 9.40 -35.61
C ASP A 365 -14.39 10.61 -35.45
N GLU A 366 -14.93 10.85 -34.25
CA GLU A 366 -15.87 11.94 -34.03
C GLU A 366 -15.21 13.17 -33.33
N LEU A 367 -14.30 12.93 -32.40
CA LEU A 367 -13.60 14.00 -31.69
C LEU A 367 -12.20 14.29 -32.26
N ALA A 368 -11.82 13.62 -33.37
CA ALA A 368 -10.55 13.80 -34.07
C ALA A 368 -9.32 13.70 -33.13
N PHE A 369 -9.37 12.84 -32.12
CA PHE A 369 -8.26 12.64 -31.21
C PHE A 369 -7.10 11.96 -31.94
N SER A 370 -6.03 12.68 -32.20
CA SER A 370 -4.87 12.23 -32.99
C SER A 370 -3.70 11.68 -32.14
N GLY A 371 -3.81 11.76 -30.81
CA GLY A 371 -2.75 11.31 -29.90
C GLY A 371 -2.68 9.78 -29.72
N GLU A 372 -1.64 9.32 -29.02
CA GLU A 372 -1.54 7.94 -28.57
C GLU A 372 -2.69 7.61 -27.60
N LEU A 373 -3.41 6.52 -27.86
CA LEU A 373 -4.62 6.12 -27.14
C LEU A 373 -4.59 4.62 -26.84
N ILE A 374 -4.90 4.27 -25.61
CA ILE A 374 -5.15 2.90 -25.16
C ILE A 374 -6.48 2.88 -24.41
N THR A 375 -7.41 2.00 -24.81
CA THR A 375 -8.66 1.78 -24.11
C THR A 375 -8.78 0.33 -23.67
N LEU A 376 -9.22 0.10 -22.45
CA LEU A 376 -9.23 -1.21 -21.77
C LEU A 376 -10.62 -1.45 -21.16
N ASP A 377 -11.16 -2.66 -21.37
CA ASP A 377 -12.44 -3.11 -20.82
C ASP A 377 -12.30 -4.03 -19.62
N GLY A 378 -13.37 -4.12 -18.83
CA GLY A 378 -13.53 -5.11 -17.78
C GLY A 378 -12.60 -4.94 -16.59
N LEU A 379 -12.07 -3.74 -16.38
CA LEU A 379 -11.16 -3.40 -15.29
C LEU A 379 -11.89 -2.55 -14.24
N ASP A 380 -12.15 -3.15 -13.09
CA ASP A 380 -12.67 -2.44 -11.92
C ASP A 380 -11.50 -1.83 -11.14
N LEU A 381 -11.17 -0.57 -11.44
CA LEU A 381 -10.03 0.15 -10.90
C LEU A 381 -10.48 1.24 -9.93
N GLY A 382 -9.68 1.47 -8.88
CA GLY A 382 -9.87 2.48 -7.87
C GLY A 382 -8.69 3.44 -7.73
N GLU A 383 -8.78 4.35 -6.78
CA GLU A 383 -7.64 5.14 -6.34
C GLU A 383 -6.55 4.22 -5.78
N LEU A 384 -5.29 4.58 -5.98
CA LEU A 384 -4.11 3.81 -5.58
C LEU A 384 -3.90 2.48 -6.34
N ASP A 385 -4.62 2.27 -7.44
CA ASP A 385 -4.28 1.22 -8.38
C ASP A 385 -3.19 1.68 -9.35
N TYR A 386 -2.42 0.71 -9.83
CA TYR A 386 -1.45 0.86 -10.91
C TYR A 386 -1.67 -0.26 -11.91
N ILE A 387 -1.46 0.00 -13.18
CA ILE A 387 -1.57 -1.02 -14.21
C ILE A 387 -0.28 -1.18 -15.00
N ASP A 388 0.06 -2.45 -15.31
CA ASP A 388 1.02 -2.78 -16.34
C ASP A 388 0.27 -3.22 -17.59
N ILE A 389 0.63 -2.67 -18.74
CA ILE A 389 0.07 -3.02 -20.03
C ILE A 389 1.18 -3.69 -20.83
N GLY A 390 1.04 -4.98 -21.09
CA GLY A 390 2.03 -5.80 -21.80
C GLY A 390 1.98 -5.60 -23.30
N THR A 391 2.80 -6.36 -24.03
CA THR A 391 2.79 -6.37 -25.50
C THR A 391 1.69 -7.30 -26.03
N PRO A 392 1.13 -6.99 -27.22
CA PRO A 392 0.14 -7.86 -27.86
C PRO A 392 0.67 -9.28 -28.04
N GLN A 393 -0.12 -10.26 -27.66
CA GLN A 393 0.21 -11.69 -27.78
C GLN A 393 -0.23 -12.22 -29.16
N ALA A 394 0.70 -12.73 -29.96
CA ALA A 394 0.36 -13.37 -31.22
C ALA A 394 -0.19 -14.80 -30.98
N PRO A 395 -1.19 -15.29 -31.78
CA PRO A 395 -1.85 -14.60 -32.89
C PRO A 395 -3.11 -13.83 -32.49
N SER A 396 -3.51 -13.85 -31.19
CA SER A 396 -4.78 -13.32 -30.72
C SER A 396 -4.84 -11.77 -30.70
N GLY A 397 -3.70 -11.08 -30.69
CA GLY A 397 -3.64 -9.64 -30.51
C GLY A 397 -4.01 -9.17 -29.09
N VAL A 398 -4.30 -10.10 -28.17
CA VAL A 398 -4.64 -9.79 -26.78
C VAL A 398 -3.47 -9.16 -26.07
N VAL A 399 -3.72 -8.04 -25.40
CA VAL A 399 -2.73 -7.35 -24.58
C VAL A 399 -2.97 -7.69 -23.11
N PRO A 400 -2.03 -8.34 -22.43
CA PRO A 400 -2.17 -8.65 -21.03
C PRO A 400 -2.09 -7.36 -20.19
N VAL A 401 -3.05 -7.17 -19.30
CA VAL A 401 -3.06 -6.06 -18.32
C VAL A 401 -2.99 -6.64 -16.92
N ILE A 402 -2.02 -6.19 -16.14
CA ILE A 402 -1.87 -6.55 -14.73
C ILE A 402 -2.27 -5.35 -13.88
N VAL A 403 -3.28 -5.53 -13.03
CA VAL A 403 -3.68 -4.52 -12.04
C VAL A 403 -2.94 -4.78 -10.74
N LYS A 404 -2.28 -3.75 -10.23
CA LYS A 404 -1.57 -3.75 -8.96
C LYS A 404 -2.30 -2.79 -8.03
N SER A 405 -3.03 -3.30 -7.07
CA SER A 405 -3.76 -2.49 -6.10
C SER A 405 -2.97 -2.34 -4.81
N LEU A 406 -2.81 -1.12 -4.35
CA LEU A 406 -2.35 -0.82 -2.99
C LEU A 406 -3.53 -0.76 -2.00
N VAL A 407 -4.74 -0.76 -2.51
CA VAL A 407 -5.98 -0.88 -1.72
C VAL A 407 -6.59 -2.24 -1.97
N PHE A 408 -6.94 -2.93 -0.89
CA PHE A 408 -7.56 -4.25 -1.00
C PHE A 408 -9.01 -4.08 -1.43
N PRO A 409 -9.46 -4.72 -2.51
CA PRO A 409 -10.85 -4.68 -2.87
C PRO A 409 -11.66 -5.24 -1.70
N SER A 410 -12.77 -4.58 -1.38
CA SER A 410 -13.81 -5.15 -0.53
C SER A 410 -14.26 -6.44 -1.21
N GLY A 411 -13.72 -7.58 -0.80
CA GLY A 411 -14.05 -8.88 -1.39
C GLY A 411 -15.54 -9.20 -1.21
N PRO A 412 -16.09 -10.13 -2.00
CA PRO A 412 -17.48 -10.54 -1.91
C PRO A 412 -17.80 -11.11 -0.55
#